data_b83a7e15fd2cc932b9b255a91cda7877
#
_entry.id   b83a7e15fd2cc932b9b255a91cda7877
#
_cell.length_a   1.000
_cell.length_b   1.000
_cell.length_c   1.000
_cell.angle_alpha   90.00
_cell.angle_beta   90.00
_cell.angle_gamma   90.00
#
_symmetry.space_group_name_H-M   'P 1'
#
loop_
_entity.id
_entity.type
_entity.pdbx_description
1 polymer ?
#
loop_
_entity_poly.entity_id
_entity_poly.type
_entity_poly.pdbx_seq_one_letter_code
_entity_poly.pdbx_strand_id
1 'polypeptide(L)'
;MPRIGARRETIVKKNIEWYSIDAGDQRAGSIRVVRRAGTEKEATLYGMQINQNHAPAVQFTTLAHELGHLCLGHLGPDKKLNVPERTRLDCAQQELEAESVAYLVCERNGVHSKSETYLSEYVRPNTTIEHIDLYHVMRAAGQVETLLGLTAHMKLGQTTTRGSLNRFFNASFALSEK
;
A
#
# COMPACT_ATOMS: atom_id res chain seq x y z
N MET A 1 -14.01 12.21 -0.52
CA MET A 1 -13.29 11.11 0.13
C MET A 1 -13.90 9.77 -0.24
N PRO A 2 -13.10 8.76 -0.63
CA PRO A 2 -13.62 7.43 -0.91
C PRO A 2 -14.23 6.80 0.36
N ARG A 3 -15.48 6.34 0.29
CA ARG A 3 -16.14 5.70 1.44
C ARG A 3 -15.56 4.31 1.69
N ILE A 4 -14.95 4.08 2.85
CA ILE A 4 -14.30 2.81 3.23
C ILE A 4 -15.27 1.63 3.19
N GLY A 5 -16.52 1.81 3.63
CA GLY A 5 -17.53 0.74 3.61
C GLY A 5 -17.79 0.12 2.24
N ALA A 6 -17.84 0.93 1.17
CA ALA A 6 -18.00 0.41 -0.20
C ALA A 6 -16.76 -0.38 -0.68
N ARG A 7 -15.58 -0.09 -0.13
CA ARG A 7 -14.32 -0.76 -0.47
C ARG A 7 -14.22 -2.16 0.14
N ARG A 8 -14.78 -2.33 1.35
CA ARG A 8 -14.84 -3.61 2.04
C ARG A 8 -15.46 -4.71 1.17
N GLU A 9 -16.58 -4.43 0.53
CA GLU A 9 -17.27 -5.43 -0.32
C GLU A 9 -16.42 -5.87 -1.51
N THR A 10 -15.68 -4.96 -2.12
CA THR A 10 -14.82 -5.25 -3.27
C THR A 10 -13.65 -6.13 -2.86
N ILE A 11 -13.05 -5.88 -1.70
CA ILE A 11 -11.91 -6.61 -1.16
C ILE A 11 -12.31 -8.03 -0.74
N VAL A 12 -13.45 -8.18 -0.06
CA VAL A 12 -13.94 -9.50 0.39
C VAL A 12 -14.18 -10.45 -0.78
N LYS A 13 -14.64 -9.94 -1.93
CA LYS A 13 -14.79 -10.74 -3.16
C LYS A 13 -13.46 -11.27 -3.72
N LYS A 14 -12.31 -10.79 -3.21
CA LYS A 14 -10.96 -11.21 -3.60
C LYS A 14 -10.28 -12.12 -2.56
N ASN A 15 -11.06 -12.78 -1.70
CA ASN A 15 -10.59 -13.62 -0.60
C ASN A 15 -9.71 -12.87 0.42
N ILE A 16 -10.04 -11.62 0.68
CA ILE A 16 -9.45 -10.81 1.72
C ILE A 16 -10.53 -10.53 2.77
N GLU A 17 -10.50 -11.27 3.87
CA GLU A 17 -11.42 -11.05 4.99
C GLU A 17 -11.10 -9.73 5.67
N TRP A 18 -12.14 -8.99 6.04
CA TRP A 18 -12.02 -7.69 6.68
C TRP A 18 -12.43 -7.74 8.15
N TYR A 19 -11.55 -7.32 9.02
CA TYR A 19 -11.80 -7.20 10.44
C TYR A 19 -11.61 -5.75 10.89
N SER A 20 -12.66 -5.12 11.42
CA SER A 20 -12.54 -3.86 12.14
C SER A 20 -12.07 -4.16 13.56
N ILE A 21 -10.97 -3.53 13.98
CA ILE A 21 -10.42 -3.71 15.32
C ILE A 21 -10.52 -2.42 16.13
N ASP A 22 -10.59 -2.56 17.43
CA ASP A 22 -10.43 -1.49 18.42
C ASP A 22 -9.09 -1.74 19.13
N ALA A 23 -8.07 -1.00 18.76
CA ALA A 23 -6.69 -1.24 19.21
C ALA A 23 -6.02 0.03 19.78
N GLY A 24 -6.80 0.99 20.25
CA GLY A 24 -6.28 2.30 20.65
C GLY A 24 -5.61 3.03 19.48
N ASP A 25 -4.67 3.93 19.76
CA ASP A 25 -3.98 4.74 18.75
C ASP A 25 -2.69 4.10 18.20
N GLN A 26 -2.19 3.06 18.86
CA GLN A 26 -0.87 2.48 18.59
C GLN A 26 -0.83 1.58 17.34
N ARG A 27 -1.95 1.03 16.91
CA ARG A 27 -2.01 0.07 15.82
C ARG A 27 -3.01 0.53 14.75
N ALA A 28 -2.51 0.86 13.56
CA ALA A 28 -3.34 1.31 12.46
C ALA A 28 -4.05 0.16 11.74
N GLY A 29 -3.33 -0.92 11.44
CA GLY A 29 -3.85 -2.08 10.75
C GLY A 29 -2.82 -3.18 10.59
N SER A 30 -3.18 -4.22 9.86
CA SER A 30 -2.26 -5.26 9.39
C SER A 30 -2.91 -6.14 8.34
N ILE A 31 -2.09 -6.75 7.48
CA ILE A 31 -2.52 -7.84 6.59
C ILE A 31 -1.67 -9.09 6.82
N ARG A 32 -2.29 -10.25 6.73
CA ARG A 32 -1.60 -11.54 6.86
C ARG A 32 -2.22 -12.61 5.98
N VAL A 33 -1.43 -13.61 5.67
CA VAL A 33 -1.96 -14.86 5.08
C VAL A 33 -2.63 -15.67 6.18
N VAL A 34 -3.90 -16.00 5.98
CA VAL A 34 -4.67 -16.91 6.86
C VAL A 34 -4.51 -18.35 6.38
N ARG A 35 -4.63 -18.57 5.07
CA ARG A 35 -4.47 -19.89 4.46
C ARG A 35 -3.92 -19.77 3.04
N ARG A 36 -2.82 -20.46 2.76
CA ARG A 36 -2.27 -20.58 1.40
C ARG A 36 -3.16 -21.47 0.53
N ALA A 37 -3.25 -21.13 -0.75
CA ALA A 37 -3.81 -22.06 -1.75
C ALA A 37 -2.98 -23.34 -1.79
N GLY A 38 -3.60 -24.48 -1.60
CA GLY A 38 -2.95 -25.80 -1.71
C GLY A 38 -2.90 -26.32 -3.14
N THR A 39 -3.79 -25.80 -4.01
CA THR A 39 -3.92 -26.17 -5.42
C THR A 39 -4.13 -24.93 -6.28
N GLU A 40 -3.94 -25.06 -7.61
CA GLU A 40 -4.19 -23.96 -8.55
C GLU A 40 -5.67 -23.51 -8.59
N LYS A 41 -6.60 -24.37 -8.23
CA LYS A 41 -8.03 -24.06 -8.18
C LYS A 41 -8.42 -23.24 -6.95
N GLU A 42 -7.67 -23.38 -5.86
CA GLU A 42 -7.91 -22.64 -4.63
C GLU A 42 -7.38 -21.23 -4.70
N ALA A 43 -7.88 -20.37 -3.84
CA ALA A 43 -7.34 -19.03 -3.63
C ALA A 43 -6.70 -18.93 -2.25
N THR A 44 -5.63 -18.17 -2.15
CA THR A 44 -5.07 -17.78 -0.84
C THR A 44 -6.09 -16.91 -0.11
N LEU A 45 -6.26 -17.17 1.17
CA LEU A 45 -7.12 -16.38 2.06
C LEU A 45 -6.23 -15.44 2.87
N TYR A 46 -6.58 -14.16 2.84
CA TYR A 46 -5.89 -13.11 3.60
C TYR A 46 -6.82 -12.56 4.67
N GLY A 47 -6.24 -12.11 5.79
CA GLY A 47 -6.96 -11.40 6.85
C GLY A 47 -6.43 -9.97 6.95
N MET A 48 -7.28 -9.00 6.69
CA MET A 48 -7.04 -7.56 6.80
C MET A 48 -7.64 -7.03 8.09
N GLN A 49 -6.85 -6.36 8.90
CA GLN A 49 -7.31 -5.66 10.10
C GLN A 49 -7.15 -4.16 9.91
N ILE A 50 -8.19 -3.38 10.21
CA ILE A 50 -8.15 -1.91 10.16
C ILE A 50 -8.72 -1.37 11.47
N ASN A 51 -7.99 -0.46 12.09
CA ASN A 51 -8.42 0.19 13.32
C ASN A 51 -9.55 1.18 13.04
N GLN A 52 -10.70 0.91 13.62
CA GLN A 52 -11.91 1.73 13.44
C GLN A 52 -11.86 3.08 14.16
N ASN A 53 -10.95 3.24 15.13
CA ASN A 53 -10.83 4.47 15.93
C ASN A 53 -10.10 5.59 15.17
N HIS A 54 -9.36 5.25 14.12
CA HIS A 54 -8.65 6.24 13.32
C HIS A 54 -9.60 7.03 12.40
N ALA A 55 -9.22 8.26 12.10
CA ALA A 55 -9.92 9.09 11.12
C ALA A 55 -10.00 8.39 9.75
N PRO A 56 -11.06 8.60 8.95
CA PRO A 56 -11.26 7.92 7.67
C PRO A 56 -10.08 8.05 6.69
N ALA A 57 -9.36 9.17 6.71
CA ALA A 57 -8.16 9.35 5.88
C ALA A 57 -7.04 8.39 6.31
N VAL A 58 -6.80 8.26 7.62
CA VAL A 58 -5.79 7.35 8.18
C VAL A 58 -6.18 5.89 7.88
N GLN A 59 -7.45 5.52 8.07
CA GLN A 59 -7.92 4.18 7.73
C GLN A 59 -7.72 3.86 6.24
N PHE A 60 -7.95 4.84 5.35
CA PHE A 60 -7.73 4.67 3.91
C PHE A 60 -6.25 4.51 3.58
N THR A 61 -5.38 5.33 4.17
CA THR A 61 -3.92 5.22 3.99
C THR A 61 -3.42 3.87 4.49
N THR A 62 -3.83 3.45 5.70
CA THR A 62 -3.51 2.13 6.25
C THR A 62 -3.95 1.01 5.32
N LEU A 63 -5.17 1.09 4.80
CA LEU A 63 -5.70 0.11 3.86
C LEU A 63 -4.86 0.03 2.58
N ALA A 64 -4.45 1.17 2.02
CA ALA A 64 -3.60 1.22 0.84
C ALA A 64 -2.20 0.66 1.12
N HIS A 65 -1.63 0.93 2.29
CA HIS A 65 -0.35 0.41 2.75
C HIS A 65 -0.38 -1.13 2.88
N GLU A 66 -1.35 -1.67 3.59
CA GLU A 66 -1.48 -3.11 3.81
C GLU A 66 -1.74 -3.87 2.49
N LEU A 67 -2.58 -3.33 1.61
CA LEU A 67 -2.75 -3.87 0.26
C LEU A 67 -1.49 -3.71 -0.59
N GLY A 68 -0.68 -2.70 -0.32
CA GLY A 68 0.66 -2.51 -0.89
C GLY A 68 1.55 -3.72 -0.61
N HIS A 69 1.66 -4.15 0.66
CA HIS A 69 2.40 -5.35 1.02
C HIS A 69 1.92 -6.59 0.25
N LEU A 70 0.61 -6.77 0.12
CA LEU A 70 0.06 -7.87 -0.65
C LEU A 70 0.46 -7.79 -2.13
N CYS A 71 0.21 -6.67 -2.79
CA CYS A 71 0.41 -6.52 -4.24
C CYS A 71 1.89 -6.48 -4.65
N LEU A 72 2.77 -6.05 -3.73
CA LEU A 72 4.22 -6.07 -3.90
C LEU A 72 4.82 -7.48 -3.75
N GLY A 73 4.09 -8.42 -3.15
CA GLY A 73 4.57 -9.78 -2.94
C GLY A 73 5.36 -10.01 -1.65
N HIS A 74 5.28 -9.07 -0.71
CA HIS A 74 5.93 -9.19 0.60
C HIS A 74 5.37 -10.34 1.43
N LEU A 75 4.11 -10.73 1.18
CA LEU A 75 3.44 -11.87 1.80
C LEU A 75 3.64 -13.19 1.02
N GLY A 76 4.44 -13.18 -0.04
CA GLY A 76 4.65 -14.28 -0.97
C GLY A 76 3.75 -14.23 -2.20
N PRO A 77 4.01 -15.09 -3.20
CA PRO A 77 3.36 -15.02 -4.50
C PRO A 77 1.89 -15.44 -4.44
N ASP A 78 1.09 -14.82 -5.31
CA ASP A 78 -0.29 -15.22 -5.56
C ASP A 78 -0.60 -15.11 -7.06
N LYS A 79 -0.71 -16.25 -7.74
CA LYS A 79 -0.98 -16.30 -9.18
C LYS A 79 -2.34 -15.70 -9.54
N LYS A 80 -3.38 -15.87 -8.70
CA LYS A 80 -4.73 -15.35 -8.96
C LYS A 80 -4.82 -13.83 -8.86
N LEU A 81 -4.03 -13.26 -7.97
CA LEU A 81 -3.90 -11.81 -7.83
C LEU A 81 -2.74 -11.25 -8.65
N ASN A 82 -2.03 -12.08 -9.42
CA ASN A 82 -0.85 -11.69 -10.18
C ASN A 82 0.21 -10.99 -9.30
N VAL A 83 0.48 -11.57 -8.13
CA VAL A 83 1.44 -11.08 -7.14
C VAL A 83 2.77 -11.81 -7.31
N PRO A 84 3.92 -11.10 -7.41
CA PRO A 84 5.24 -11.71 -7.55
C PRO A 84 5.76 -12.31 -6.24
N GLU A 85 6.84 -13.10 -6.33
CA GLU A 85 7.62 -13.56 -5.18
C GLU A 85 8.67 -12.51 -4.81
N ARG A 86 8.49 -11.81 -3.68
CA ARG A 86 9.42 -10.78 -3.18
C ARG A 86 9.58 -10.81 -1.66
N THR A 87 9.48 -11.97 -1.05
CA THR A 87 9.61 -12.16 0.40
C THR A 87 11.04 -11.97 0.93
N ARG A 88 12.04 -11.90 0.04
CA ARG A 88 13.47 -11.83 0.42
C ARG A 88 13.97 -10.42 0.69
N LEU A 89 13.15 -9.40 0.47
CA LEU A 89 13.49 -8.02 0.82
C LEU A 89 13.59 -7.88 2.35
N ASP A 90 14.48 -7.02 2.81
CA ASP A 90 14.52 -6.66 4.23
C ASP A 90 13.28 -5.86 4.65
N CYS A 91 13.02 -5.83 5.95
CA CYS A 91 11.84 -5.17 6.49
C CYS A 91 11.77 -3.68 6.10
N ALA A 92 12.91 -2.97 6.13
CA ALA A 92 12.94 -1.56 5.79
C ALA A 92 12.61 -1.30 4.32
N GLN A 93 13.06 -2.16 3.41
CA GLN A 93 12.71 -2.10 2.00
C GLN A 93 11.23 -2.40 1.76
N GLN A 94 10.69 -3.44 2.43
CA GLN A 94 9.27 -3.79 2.35
C GLN A 94 8.38 -2.63 2.80
N GLU A 95 8.71 -2.02 3.94
CA GLU A 95 7.96 -0.89 4.49
C GLU A 95 8.04 0.34 3.58
N LEU A 96 9.24 0.66 3.08
CA LEU A 96 9.44 1.80 2.18
C LEU A 96 8.64 1.65 0.88
N GLU A 97 8.62 0.46 0.29
CA GLU A 97 7.84 0.17 -0.91
C GLU A 97 6.32 0.22 -0.64
N ALA A 98 5.86 -0.38 0.47
CA ALA A 98 4.43 -0.37 0.83
C ALA A 98 3.93 1.05 1.11
N GLU A 99 4.71 1.86 1.80
CA GLU A 99 4.39 3.26 2.05
C GLU A 99 4.39 4.09 0.75
N SER A 100 5.34 3.80 -0.18
CA SER A 100 5.36 4.43 -1.50
C SER A 100 4.08 4.12 -2.30
N VAL A 101 3.57 2.89 -2.22
CA VAL A 101 2.28 2.50 -2.82
C VAL A 101 1.14 3.27 -2.17
N ALA A 102 1.09 3.33 -0.82
CA ALA A 102 0.06 4.06 -0.09
C ALA A 102 0.04 5.53 -0.47
N TYR A 103 1.21 6.17 -0.52
CA TYR A 103 1.36 7.55 -0.95
C TYR A 103 0.78 7.79 -2.34
N LEU A 104 1.18 6.98 -3.33
CA LEU A 104 0.69 7.10 -4.70
C LEU A 104 -0.82 6.95 -4.80
N VAL A 105 -1.39 5.96 -4.10
CA VAL A 105 -2.84 5.72 -4.10
C VAL A 105 -3.56 6.88 -3.43
N CYS A 106 -3.06 7.41 -2.32
CA CYS A 106 -3.64 8.55 -1.61
C CYS A 106 -3.62 9.81 -2.48
N GLU A 107 -2.47 10.18 -3.04
CA GLU A 107 -2.30 11.36 -3.88
C GLU A 107 -3.22 11.33 -5.11
N ARG A 108 -3.30 10.20 -5.80
CA ARG A 108 -4.17 10.03 -6.98
C ARG A 108 -5.65 10.14 -6.65
N ASN A 109 -6.03 9.86 -5.40
CA ASN A 109 -7.43 9.88 -4.96
C ASN A 109 -7.78 11.08 -4.06
N GLY A 110 -6.91 12.08 -3.97
CA GLY A 110 -7.12 13.30 -3.20
C GLY A 110 -7.23 13.06 -1.69
N VAL A 111 -6.55 12.05 -1.18
CA VAL A 111 -6.45 11.77 0.25
C VAL A 111 -5.11 12.28 0.74
N HIS A 112 -5.13 13.33 1.55
CA HIS A 112 -3.90 13.84 2.17
C HIS A 112 -3.54 12.94 3.36
N SER A 113 -2.46 12.19 3.20
CA SER A 113 -1.90 11.33 4.24
C SER A 113 -0.69 12.01 4.87
N LYS A 114 -0.36 11.63 6.12
CA LYS A 114 0.89 12.01 6.77
C LYS A 114 2.05 11.06 6.41
N SER A 115 1.96 10.38 5.27
CA SER A 115 2.95 9.38 4.82
C SER A 115 4.35 9.94 4.74
N GLU A 116 4.50 11.22 4.44
CA GLU A 116 5.81 11.91 4.43
C GLU A 116 6.53 11.80 5.79
N THR A 117 5.78 11.84 6.90
CA THR A 117 6.36 11.70 8.25
C THR A 117 6.75 10.25 8.55
N TYR A 118 5.96 9.28 8.12
CA TYR A 118 6.25 7.86 8.34
C TYR A 118 7.41 7.36 7.48
N LEU A 119 7.54 7.83 6.25
CA LEU A 119 8.65 7.47 5.36
C LEU A 119 10.00 7.89 5.91
N SER A 120 10.08 9.03 6.60
CA SER A 120 11.35 9.50 7.19
C SER A 120 11.94 8.51 8.20
N GLU A 121 11.10 7.66 8.82
CA GLU A 121 11.56 6.64 9.77
C GLU A 121 12.23 5.44 9.08
N TYR A 122 11.88 5.17 7.82
CA TYR A 122 12.44 4.05 7.05
C TYR A 122 13.56 4.47 6.09
N VAL A 123 13.72 5.77 5.83
CA VAL A 123 14.81 6.31 5.04
C VAL A 123 16.08 6.35 5.90
N ARG A 124 17.01 5.44 5.67
CA ARG A 124 18.33 5.45 6.28
C ARG A 124 19.23 6.47 5.57
N PRO A 125 20.32 6.96 6.20
CA PRO A 125 21.23 7.95 5.60
C PRO A 125 21.78 7.59 4.20
N ASN A 126 21.75 6.32 3.84
CA ASN A 126 22.21 5.82 2.54
C ASN A 126 21.07 5.23 1.69
N THR A 127 19.79 5.49 2.04
CA THR A 127 18.67 5.03 1.21
C THR A 127 18.61 5.88 -0.05
N THR A 128 18.88 5.28 -1.20
CA THR A 128 18.74 5.92 -2.50
C THR A 128 17.51 5.39 -3.23
N ILE A 129 17.08 6.12 -4.25
CA ILE A 129 15.97 5.70 -5.13
C ILE A 129 16.24 4.33 -5.79
N GLU A 130 17.50 3.92 -5.88
CA GLU A 130 17.94 2.65 -6.43
C GLU A 130 17.56 1.45 -5.56
N HIS A 131 17.24 1.69 -4.28
CA HIS A 131 16.77 0.64 -3.36
C HIS A 131 15.27 0.34 -3.49
N ILE A 132 14.55 1.12 -4.32
CA ILE A 132 13.11 0.96 -4.55
C ILE A 132 12.88 0.46 -5.98
N ASP A 133 12.17 -0.65 -6.10
CA ASP A 133 11.71 -1.10 -7.42
C ASP A 133 10.48 -0.30 -7.85
N LEU A 134 10.73 0.82 -8.55
CA LEU A 134 9.68 1.72 -9.02
C LEU A 134 8.66 1.02 -9.93
N TYR A 135 9.09 0.04 -10.72
CA TYR A 135 8.17 -0.72 -11.57
C TYR A 135 7.15 -1.48 -10.72
N HIS A 136 7.63 -2.21 -9.69
CA HIS A 136 6.75 -2.95 -8.80
C HIS A 136 5.86 -2.03 -7.96
N VAL A 137 6.37 -0.90 -7.50
CA VAL A 137 5.57 0.10 -6.75
C VAL A 137 4.44 0.67 -7.62
N MET A 138 4.73 1.11 -8.85
CA MET A 138 3.72 1.66 -9.75
C MET A 138 2.66 0.62 -10.15
N ARG A 139 3.09 -0.61 -10.41
CA ARG A 139 2.22 -1.73 -10.71
C ARG A 139 1.32 -2.07 -9.51
N ALA A 140 1.90 -2.17 -8.31
CA ALA A 140 1.17 -2.46 -7.08
C ALA A 140 0.13 -1.37 -6.77
N ALA A 141 0.48 -0.08 -6.95
CA ALA A 141 -0.46 1.01 -6.78
C ALA A 141 -1.69 0.86 -7.70
N GLY A 142 -1.50 0.53 -8.97
CA GLY A 142 -2.60 0.25 -9.90
C GLY A 142 -3.43 -0.97 -9.50
N GLN A 143 -2.81 -2.01 -8.96
CA GLN A 143 -3.51 -3.18 -8.43
C GLN A 143 -4.33 -2.85 -7.18
N VAL A 144 -3.77 -2.07 -6.25
CA VAL A 144 -4.50 -1.58 -5.06
C VAL A 144 -5.70 -0.75 -5.47
N GLU A 145 -5.55 0.19 -6.41
CA GLU A 145 -6.66 0.97 -6.95
C GLU A 145 -7.76 0.06 -7.52
N THR A 146 -7.39 -0.98 -8.26
CA THR A 146 -8.33 -1.96 -8.82
C THR A 146 -9.04 -2.77 -7.72
N LEU A 147 -8.31 -3.25 -6.70
CA LEU A 147 -8.87 -3.97 -5.56
C LEU A 147 -9.85 -3.10 -4.78
N LEU A 148 -9.57 -1.81 -4.66
CA LEU A 148 -10.43 -0.84 -3.99
C LEU A 148 -11.60 -0.37 -4.87
N GLY A 149 -11.69 -0.81 -6.12
CA GLY A 149 -12.70 -0.33 -7.08
C GLY A 149 -12.58 1.19 -7.31
N LEU A 150 -11.36 1.71 -7.26
CA LEU A 150 -11.04 3.08 -7.63
C LEU A 150 -10.87 3.14 -9.14
N THR A 151 -11.32 4.23 -9.75
CA THR A 151 -11.04 4.47 -11.17
C THR A 151 -9.56 4.84 -11.26
N ALA A 152 -8.76 4.02 -11.93
CA ALA A 152 -7.38 4.38 -12.23
C ALA A 152 -7.40 5.68 -13.05
N HIS A 153 -6.92 6.77 -12.46
CA HIS A 153 -6.83 8.06 -13.14
C HIS A 153 -5.64 8.09 -14.11
N MET A 154 -5.55 7.10 -14.99
CA MET A 154 -4.74 7.22 -16.20
C MET A 154 -5.55 8.02 -17.21
N LYS A 155 -5.63 9.32 -17.03
CA LYS A 155 -5.92 10.23 -18.15
C LYS A 155 -4.68 10.24 -19.03
N LEU A 156 -4.66 9.39 -20.06
CA LEU A 156 -3.77 9.57 -21.20
C LEU A 156 -3.97 11.01 -21.72
N GLY A 157 -2.97 11.88 -21.52
CA GLY A 157 -3.01 13.27 -21.97
C GLY A 157 -2.74 14.33 -20.91
N GLN A 158 -2.72 14.00 -19.63
CA GLN A 158 -2.12 14.89 -18.64
C GLN A 158 -0.74 14.35 -18.26
N THR A 159 0.28 15.05 -18.72
CA THR A 159 1.65 14.91 -18.21
C THR A 159 1.58 14.99 -16.69
N THR A 160 1.61 13.84 -16.01
CA THR A 160 1.90 13.79 -14.60
C THR A 160 3.30 14.35 -14.47
N THR A 161 3.38 15.61 -14.07
CA THR A 161 4.65 16.29 -13.92
C THR A 161 5.51 15.45 -13.00
N ARG A 162 6.71 15.15 -13.46
CA ARG A 162 7.86 14.58 -12.73
C ARG A 162 8.05 15.19 -11.32
N GLY A 163 7.29 16.24 -11.00
CA GLY A 163 7.28 16.96 -9.75
C GLY A 163 6.67 16.24 -8.55
N SER A 164 5.79 15.27 -8.73
CA SER A 164 5.12 14.61 -7.61
C SER A 164 6.04 13.57 -6.95
N LEU A 165 6.70 12.72 -7.76
CA LEU A 165 7.70 11.78 -7.25
C LEU A 165 8.96 12.50 -6.73
N ASN A 166 9.42 13.55 -7.41
CA ASN A 166 10.56 14.35 -6.92
C ASN A 166 10.24 15.13 -5.64
N ARG A 167 9.00 15.57 -5.41
CA ARG A 167 8.61 16.15 -4.11
C ARG A 167 8.68 15.12 -2.99
N PHE A 168 8.22 13.91 -3.26
CA PHE A 168 8.26 12.81 -2.31
C PHE A 168 9.70 12.49 -1.88
N PHE A 169 10.59 12.29 -2.83
CA PHE A 169 12.00 12.00 -2.53
C PHE A 169 12.74 13.20 -1.93
N ASN A 170 12.50 14.42 -2.43
CA ASN A 170 13.15 15.62 -1.89
C ASN A 170 12.68 15.99 -0.48
N ALA A 171 11.41 15.76 -0.13
CA ALA A 171 10.92 15.99 1.23
C ALA A 171 11.55 15.00 2.23
N SER A 172 11.70 13.73 1.84
CA SER A 172 12.32 12.71 2.69
C SER A 172 13.82 12.95 2.89
N PHE A 173 14.53 13.45 1.86
CA PHE A 173 15.96 13.77 1.96
C PHE A 173 16.23 15.07 2.74
N ALA A 174 15.37 16.09 2.65
CA ALA A 174 15.53 17.35 3.36
C ALA A 174 15.37 17.22 4.89
N LEU A 175 14.75 16.15 5.38
CA LEU A 175 14.59 15.87 6.81
C LEU A 175 15.79 15.12 7.42
N SER A 176 16.70 14.57 6.61
CA SER A 176 17.88 13.86 7.09
C SER A 176 19.12 14.76 7.29
N GLU A 177 19.05 16.04 6.89
CA GLU A 177 20.15 17.02 7.04
C GLU A 177 20.01 17.95 8.26
N LYS A 178 19.08 17.67 9.15
CA LYS A 178 18.95 18.33 10.46
C LYS A 178 19.07 17.30 11.57
#